data_db911fb2d2e4f1adc201e47633097a0f
#
_entry.id   db911fb2d2e4f1adc201e47633097a0f
#
_cell.length_a   1.000
_cell.length_b   1.000
_cell.length_c   1.000
_cell.angle_alpha   90.00
_cell.angle_beta   90.00
_cell.angle_gamma   90.00
#
_symmetry.space_group_name_H-M   'P 1'
#
loop_
_entity.id
_entity.type
_entity.pdbx_description
1 polymer ?
#
loop_
_entity_poly.entity_id
_entity_poly.type
_entity_poly.pdbx_seq_one_letter_code
_entity_poly.pdbx_strand_id
1 'polypeptide(L)'
;WASHADAILREYGAGLKCPPPSRKPLPRAIPASAVPEPSRQNRVTLHIELDEAPFPIRYRRTRQAADTAAVRNEFAMTEVPAFFNLYRHNFARLAVAVPPVRVADPAVNARETIALMQEADARHALVTLFPELGLSGYACDDLFHQQALLEACLSALSDIVAASRQLSTTAIVGLPLVIDGLLFNCGAVVHRGRLLGIVPKNYLPNYREFYEGRQFAEASCLHRDSIDLIGQTGIPCSPDLLFRIEGQPLFTFHIEICEDLWVPIPPSSFAALAGATVLLNLSASNVTVGKADYRRLLASGQSARCLAAYAYSAAGIGESTTDLAWDGHGMIYENGNALAETERFADKAQLICADIDLDRLIEERMRQTTFRDSVRLHRDATAKFRTIVVPATVPSNIHLPLARRYERFPYVPADPARRGERCREIYDIQVQGLVTRMRAAKTKTLVIGISGGLDSTLALLVCVRAVDRLQLPRSAIIACILPGFGTGERTLDQARRLTAAFGCQTKEIDIRPSCMQML
;
A
#
# COMPACT_ATOMS: atom_id res chain seq x y z
N TRP A 1 -15.77 17.51 13.17
CA TRP A 1 -17.23 17.30 13.01
C TRP A 1 -18.02 18.56 13.26
N ALA A 2 -17.79 19.31 14.34
CA ALA A 2 -18.52 20.54 14.61
C ALA A 2 -18.35 21.58 13.46
N SER A 3 -17.15 21.76 12.92
CA SER A 3 -16.87 22.66 11.79
C SER A 3 -17.46 22.16 10.46
N HIS A 4 -17.72 20.85 10.32
CA HIS A 4 -18.33 20.26 9.13
C HIS A 4 -19.87 20.28 9.19
N ALA A 5 -20.44 20.13 10.38
CA ALA A 5 -21.86 20.38 10.59
C ALA A 5 -22.22 21.83 10.25
N ASP A 6 -21.35 22.79 10.62
CA ASP A 6 -21.48 24.20 10.24
C ASP A 6 -21.34 24.43 8.73
N ALA A 7 -20.49 23.69 8.03
CA ALA A 7 -20.36 23.79 6.57
C ALA A 7 -21.61 23.24 5.85
N ILE A 8 -22.12 22.10 6.31
CA ILE A 8 -23.36 21.51 5.79
C ILE A 8 -24.58 22.42 6.10
N LEU A 9 -24.63 23.02 7.29
CA LEU A 9 -25.66 23.97 7.66
C LEU A 9 -25.59 25.27 6.84
N ARG A 10 -24.40 25.71 6.42
CA ARG A 10 -24.26 26.88 5.53
C ARG A 10 -24.65 26.60 4.09
N GLU A 11 -24.37 25.42 3.59
CA GLU A 11 -24.67 25.02 2.20
C GLU A 11 -26.15 24.73 1.99
N TYR A 12 -26.87 24.26 3.03
CA TYR A 12 -28.26 23.83 2.95
C TYR A 12 -29.22 24.64 3.82
N GLY A 13 -28.70 25.61 4.57
CA GLY A 13 -29.48 26.51 5.44
C GLY A 13 -29.70 27.92 4.87
N ALA A 14 -29.67 28.09 3.55
CA ALA A 14 -29.87 29.40 2.90
C ALA A 14 -31.23 30.02 3.25
N GLY A 15 -31.32 30.71 4.37
CA GLY A 15 -32.50 31.40 4.89
C GLY A 15 -32.31 32.01 6.26
N LEU A 16 -31.31 31.62 7.03
CA LEU A 16 -31.04 32.16 8.35
C LEU A 16 -29.93 33.23 8.33
N LYS A 17 -30.34 34.52 8.38
CA LYS A 17 -29.41 35.63 8.61
C LYS A 17 -28.90 35.56 10.05
N CYS A 18 -27.67 35.11 10.26
CA CYS A 18 -26.93 35.34 11.49
C CYS A 18 -26.23 36.72 11.43
N PRO A 19 -26.20 37.51 12.51
CA PRO A 19 -25.42 38.74 12.56
C PRO A 19 -23.92 38.43 12.52
N PRO A 20 -23.07 39.30 11.92
CA PRO A 20 -21.65 39.04 11.77
C PRO A 20 -20.91 39.03 13.12
N PRO A 21 -19.95 38.12 13.34
CA PRO A 21 -19.13 38.15 14.54
C PRO A 21 -18.20 39.36 14.54
N SER A 22 -18.16 40.08 15.66
CA SER A 22 -17.27 41.20 15.89
C SER A 22 -15.81 40.80 15.72
N ARG A 23 -15.09 41.40 14.79
CA ARG A 23 -13.66 41.24 14.59
C ARG A 23 -12.88 41.89 15.75
N LYS A 24 -12.23 41.07 16.59
CA LYS A 24 -11.10 41.50 17.37
C LYS A 24 -9.82 41.30 16.55
N PRO A 25 -8.87 42.26 16.54
CA PRO A 25 -7.64 42.15 15.75
C PRO A 25 -6.70 41.07 16.29
N LEU A 26 -6.12 40.30 15.38
CA LEU A 26 -5.08 39.30 15.65
C LEU A 26 -3.79 40.01 16.12
N PRO A 27 -3.06 39.50 17.11
CA PRO A 27 -1.76 40.01 17.48
C PRO A 27 -0.72 39.72 16.40
N ARG A 28 0.20 40.67 16.21
CA ARG A 28 1.32 40.67 15.24
C ARG A 28 2.24 39.47 15.44
N ALA A 29 2.74 38.91 14.34
CA ALA A 29 3.75 37.90 14.28
C ALA A 29 5.01 38.24 15.07
N ILE A 30 5.50 37.31 15.88
CA ILE A 30 6.78 37.35 16.58
C ILE A 30 7.86 36.80 15.63
N PRO A 31 9.05 37.44 15.51
CA PRO A 31 10.12 36.99 14.64
C PRO A 31 10.78 35.70 15.15
N ALA A 32 11.17 34.85 14.21
CA ALA A 32 11.79 33.53 14.42
C ALA A 32 13.26 33.70 14.91
N SER A 33 13.45 33.90 16.20
CA SER A 33 14.77 33.78 16.85
C SER A 33 14.59 33.71 18.37
N ALA A 34 14.05 32.63 18.89
CA ALA A 34 14.20 32.19 20.29
C ALA A 34 13.36 30.92 20.52
N VAL A 35 13.88 29.79 20.11
CA VAL A 35 13.39 28.48 20.61
C VAL A 35 14.55 27.87 21.39
N PRO A 36 14.47 27.77 22.71
CA PRO A 36 15.45 27.02 23.48
C PRO A 36 15.20 25.52 23.32
N GLU A 37 16.29 24.76 23.21
CA GLU A 37 16.27 23.30 23.22
C GLU A 37 15.54 22.72 24.45
N PRO A 38 14.78 21.61 24.29
CA PRO A 38 14.10 21.00 25.43
C PRO A 38 15.11 20.23 26.29
N SER A 39 15.29 20.68 27.52
CA SER A 39 16.00 19.95 28.56
C SER A 39 15.33 18.59 28.84
N ARG A 40 16.16 17.54 28.85
CA ARG A 40 15.79 16.21 29.33
C ARG A 40 15.37 16.28 30.81
N GLN A 41 14.08 16.22 31.10
CA GLN A 41 13.53 15.74 32.39
C GLN A 41 12.04 16.06 32.46
N ASN A 42 11.20 15.08 32.14
CA ASN A 42 9.85 14.90 32.73
C ASN A 42 9.19 13.69 32.10
N ARG A 43 9.44 12.51 32.69
CA ARG A 43 8.60 11.33 32.45
C ARG A 43 7.34 11.48 33.29
N VAL A 44 6.19 11.52 32.65
CA VAL A 44 4.89 11.42 33.31
C VAL A 44 4.48 9.94 33.30
N THR A 45 4.39 9.33 34.48
CA THR A 45 3.84 7.98 34.63
C THR A 45 2.34 8.11 34.91
N LEU A 46 1.53 7.44 34.09
CA LEU A 46 0.07 7.35 34.29
C LEU A 46 -0.25 6.10 35.10
N HIS A 47 -0.87 6.28 36.26
CA HIS A 47 -1.51 5.21 37.01
C HIS A 47 -3.03 5.27 36.76
N ILE A 48 -3.62 4.14 36.42
CA ILE A 48 -5.06 3.97 36.26
C ILE A 48 -5.52 3.14 37.45
N GLU A 49 -6.27 3.75 38.37
CA GLU A 49 -7.05 3.04 39.36
C GLU A 49 -8.48 2.88 38.86
N LEU A 50 -8.96 1.65 38.86
CA LEU A 50 -10.33 1.30 38.51
C LEU A 50 -11.16 1.21 39.81
N ASP A 51 -12.05 2.15 40.01
CA ASP A 51 -13.08 2.10 41.07
C ASP A 51 -14.35 1.42 40.51
N GLU A 52 -14.92 0.52 41.30
CA GLU A 52 -16.07 -0.32 40.94
C GLU A 52 -17.44 0.43 40.95
N ALA A 53 -17.52 1.65 40.47
CA ALA A 53 -18.80 2.34 40.31
C ALA A 53 -18.93 2.98 38.92
N PRO A 54 -20.11 2.96 38.30
CA PRO A 54 -20.29 3.41 36.90
C PRO A 54 -20.28 4.92 36.83
N PHE A 55 -19.14 5.47 36.36
CA PHE A 55 -18.86 6.86 35.96
C PHE A 55 -18.77 7.93 37.06
N PRO A 56 -17.78 8.84 37.01
CA PRO A 56 -16.87 9.25 35.90
C PRO A 56 -15.38 9.08 36.23
N ILE A 57 -14.56 8.97 35.18
CA ILE A 57 -13.09 8.94 35.25
C ILE A 57 -12.59 10.32 35.71
N ARG A 58 -12.00 10.40 36.92
CA ARG A 58 -11.30 11.60 37.41
C ARG A 58 -9.80 11.42 37.28
N TYR A 59 -9.13 12.30 36.56
CA TYR A 59 -7.67 12.35 36.49
C TYR A 59 -7.10 13.13 37.69
N ARG A 60 -6.28 12.48 38.48
CA ARG A 60 -5.50 13.14 39.54
C ARG A 60 -4.02 13.18 39.14
N ARG A 61 -3.45 14.37 39.11
CA ARG A 61 -2.02 14.58 38.93
C ARG A 61 -1.33 14.53 40.27
N THR A 62 -0.50 13.50 40.53
CA THR A 62 0.42 13.49 41.67
C THR A 62 1.84 13.75 41.17
N ARG A 63 2.49 14.76 41.75
CA ARG A 63 3.94 14.95 41.63
C ARG A 63 4.59 14.14 42.77
N GLN A 64 5.41 13.14 42.43
CA GLN A 64 6.36 12.56 43.37
C GLN A 64 7.77 13.04 43.05
N ALA A 65 8.45 13.60 44.05
CA ALA A 65 9.85 13.94 43.98
C ALA A 65 10.71 12.67 44.01
N ALA A 66 11.78 12.70 43.26
CA ALA A 66 12.70 11.61 43.02
C ALA A 66 13.48 11.25 44.33
N ASP A 67 13.45 9.99 44.70
CA ASP A 67 14.56 9.37 45.39
C ASP A 67 15.25 8.39 44.44
N THR A 68 16.43 8.79 43.98
CA THR A 68 17.29 8.02 43.08
C THR A 68 18.34 7.29 43.90
N ALA A 69 18.03 6.09 44.37
CA ALA A 69 19.05 5.08 44.61
C ALA A 69 18.40 3.69 44.63
N ALA A 70 18.96 2.80 43.81
CA ALA A 70 18.77 1.36 43.85
C ALA A 70 17.39 0.79 43.46
N VAL A 71 17.13 0.65 42.15
CA VAL A 71 16.74 -0.63 41.54
C VAL A 71 17.22 -0.63 40.07
N ARG A 72 18.51 -0.89 39.86
CA ARG A 72 18.94 -1.51 38.60
C ARG A 72 18.63 -3.01 38.75
N ASN A 73 17.41 -3.39 38.54
CA ASN A 73 17.11 -4.77 38.21
C ASN A 73 17.35 -4.93 36.70
N GLU A 74 18.44 -5.60 36.39
CA GLU A 74 18.71 -6.25 35.11
C GLU A 74 17.56 -7.21 34.77
N PHE A 75 16.53 -6.70 34.12
CA PHE A 75 15.79 -7.53 33.23
C PHE A 75 16.68 -7.65 31.97
N ALA A 76 17.64 -8.56 32.02
CA ALA A 76 18.17 -9.16 30.81
C ALA A 76 16.98 -9.81 30.11
N MET A 77 16.37 -9.10 29.16
CA MET A 77 15.42 -9.68 28.21
C MET A 77 16.23 -10.62 27.30
N THR A 78 16.42 -11.85 27.74
CA THR A 78 17.14 -12.90 27.00
C THR A 78 16.37 -13.39 25.77
N GLU A 79 15.09 -13.04 25.62
CA GLU A 79 14.27 -13.36 24.46
C GLU A 79 13.44 -12.15 24.03
N VAL A 80 13.61 -11.73 22.79
CA VAL A 80 12.74 -10.74 22.15
C VAL A 80 11.36 -11.37 21.99
N PRO A 81 10.26 -10.77 22.52
CA PRO A 81 8.94 -11.34 22.34
C PRO A 81 8.65 -11.56 20.87
N ALA A 82 8.25 -12.78 20.51
CA ALA A 82 7.95 -13.18 19.12
C ALA A 82 6.90 -12.27 18.45
N PHE A 83 6.05 -11.63 19.26
CA PHE A 83 5.05 -10.65 18.80
C PHE A 83 5.65 -9.48 18.01
N PHE A 84 6.88 -9.04 18.32
CA PHE A 84 7.51 -7.91 17.64
C PHE A 84 8.30 -8.29 16.39
N ASN A 85 8.04 -9.47 15.83
CA ASN A 85 8.63 -9.91 14.56
C ASN A 85 7.54 -10.00 13.50
N LEU A 86 7.61 -9.14 12.47
CA LEU A 86 6.62 -9.06 11.39
C LEU A 86 6.38 -10.40 10.68
N TYR A 87 7.41 -11.23 10.53
CA TYR A 87 7.31 -12.53 9.86
C TYR A 87 6.43 -13.55 10.61
N ARG A 88 6.26 -13.37 11.91
CA ARG A 88 5.34 -14.19 12.73
C ARG A 88 3.86 -13.91 12.49
N HIS A 89 3.57 -12.80 11.83
CA HIS A 89 2.21 -12.35 11.50
C HIS A 89 1.95 -12.40 9.99
N ASN A 90 2.66 -13.27 9.27
CA ASN A 90 2.57 -13.40 7.82
C ASN A 90 2.77 -12.09 7.03
N PHE A 91 3.48 -11.12 7.62
CA PHE A 91 4.04 -10.04 6.83
C PHE A 91 5.38 -10.46 6.23
N ALA A 92 5.71 -9.88 5.08
CA ALA A 92 6.98 -10.12 4.42
C ALA A 92 7.57 -8.82 3.88
N ARG A 93 8.83 -8.52 4.26
CA ARG A 93 9.52 -7.32 3.77
C ARG A 93 10.05 -7.52 2.37
N LEU A 94 9.65 -6.65 1.45
CA LEU A 94 10.08 -6.56 0.07
C LEU A 94 10.87 -5.27 -0.13
N ALA A 95 12.00 -5.34 -0.85
CA ALA A 95 12.81 -4.19 -1.20
C ALA A 95 12.83 -3.94 -2.71
N VAL A 96 12.83 -2.67 -3.10
CA VAL A 96 13.08 -2.21 -4.47
C VAL A 96 14.30 -1.28 -4.43
N ALA A 97 15.29 -1.62 -5.24
CA ALA A 97 16.58 -0.94 -5.34
C ALA A 97 16.71 -0.25 -6.70
N VAL A 98 17.21 0.97 -6.70
CA VAL A 98 17.60 1.72 -7.91
C VAL A 98 19.04 2.16 -7.74
N PRO A 99 20.02 1.35 -8.20
CA PRO A 99 21.43 1.72 -8.17
C PRO A 99 21.75 2.79 -9.21
N PRO A 100 22.80 3.59 -9.03
CA PRO A 100 23.43 4.30 -10.13
C PRO A 100 24.04 3.30 -11.10
N VAL A 101 23.90 3.58 -12.38
CA VAL A 101 24.40 2.70 -13.46
C VAL A 101 25.52 3.42 -14.23
N ARG A 102 26.49 2.65 -14.72
CA ARG A 102 27.43 3.10 -15.73
C ARG A 102 27.24 2.22 -16.97
N VAL A 103 26.81 2.84 -18.07
CA VAL A 103 26.58 2.12 -19.34
C VAL A 103 27.82 1.36 -19.78
N ALA A 104 27.68 0.08 -20.11
CA ALA A 104 28.70 -0.84 -20.55
C ALA A 104 29.87 -1.04 -19.52
N ASP A 105 29.63 -0.80 -18.22
CA ASP A 105 30.62 -1.09 -17.16
C ASP A 105 30.04 -2.05 -16.10
N PRO A 106 29.89 -3.35 -16.43
CA PRO A 106 29.26 -4.32 -15.54
C PRO A 106 29.97 -4.47 -14.18
N ALA A 107 31.29 -4.23 -14.12
CA ALA A 107 32.05 -4.32 -12.88
C ALA A 107 31.66 -3.23 -11.87
N VAL A 108 31.42 -2.00 -12.34
CA VAL A 108 30.88 -0.91 -11.50
C VAL A 108 29.45 -1.23 -11.08
N ASN A 109 28.62 -1.63 -12.02
CA ASN A 109 27.21 -1.91 -11.78
C ASN A 109 27.00 -3.06 -10.78
N ALA A 110 27.86 -4.10 -10.82
CA ALA A 110 27.84 -5.16 -9.83
C ALA A 110 28.16 -4.66 -8.42
N ARG A 111 29.15 -3.75 -8.27
CA ARG A 111 29.50 -3.19 -6.94
C ARG A 111 28.34 -2.39 -6.35
N GLU A 112 27.68 -1.54 -7.15
CA GLU A 112 26.51 -0.77 -6.71
C GLU A 112 25.33 -1.69 -6.37
N THR A 113 25.11 -2.74 -7.16
CA THR A 113 24.09 -3.77 -6.89
C THR A 113 24.38 -4.48 -5.57
N ILE A 114 25.61 -4.93 -5.33
CA ILE A 114 26.03 -5.63 -4.11
C ILE A 114 25.86 -4.72 -2.89
N ALA A 115 26.20 -3.44 -2.99
CA ALA A 115 26.01 -2.50 -1.88
C ALA A 115 24.53 -2.38 -1.46
N LEU A 116 23.62 -2.27 -2.42
CA LEU A 116 22.17 -2.22 -2.13
C LEU A 116 21.60 -3.58 -1.70
N MET A 117 22.17 -4.71 -2.16
CA MET A 117 21.82 -6.03 -1.63
C MET A 117 22.17 -6.13 -0.13
N GLN A 118 23.36 -5.66 0.26
CA GLN A 118 23.80 -5.64 1.66
C GLN A 118 22.92 -4.74 2.52
N GLU A 119 22.54 -3.58 1.99
CA GLU A 119 21.62 -2.66 2.69
C GLU A 119 20.21 -3.27 2.86
N ALA A 120 19.68 -3.95 1.83
CA ALA A 120 18.41 -4.64 1.89
C ALA A 120 18.43 -5.82 2.89
N ASP A 121 19.53 -6.57 2.92
CA ASP A 121 19.75 -7.65 3.88
C ASP A 121 19.79 -7.12 5.32
N ALA A 122 20.50 -6.02 5.56
CA ALA A 122 20.54 -5.35 6.86
C ALA A 122 19.16 -4.84 7.32
N ARG A 123 18.26 -4.57 6.37
CA ARG A 123 16.85 -4.24 6.63
C ARG A 123 15.96 -5.48 6.71
N HIS A 124 16.52 -6.67 6.60
CA HIS A 124 15.85 -7.97 6.63
C HIS A 124 14.79 -8.13 5.53
N ALA A 125 15.04 -7.62 4.32
CA ALA A 125 14.19 -7.87 3.17
C ALA A 125 14.36 -9.31 2.66
N LEU A 126 13.27 -10.03 2.39
CA LEU A 126 13.33 -11.39 1.82
C LEU A 126 13.75 -11.38 0.35
N VAL A 127 13.29 -10.36 -0.38
CA VAL A 127 13.56 -10.19 -1.81
C VAL A 127 13.94 -8.75 -2.09
N THR A 128 14.93 -8.55 -2.96
CA THR A 128 15.38 -7.24 -3.45
C THR A 128 15.32 -7.23 -4.96
N LEU A 129 14.50 -6.33 -5.50
CA LEU A 129 14.29 -6.15 -6.94
C LEU A 129 15.19 -5.03 -7.47
N PHE A 130 15.89 -5.29 -8.57
CA PHE A 130 16.74 -4.35 -9.31
C PHE A 130 16.16 -4.03 -10.69
N PRO A 131 16.63 -2.98 -11.39
CA PRO A 131 16.17 -2.63 -12.72
C PRO A 131 16.51 -3.65 -13.81
N GLU A 132 15.83 -3.55 -14.94
CA GLU A 132 16.08 -4.26 -16.18
C GLU A 132 17.49 -3.95 -16.71
N LEU A 133 18.20 -4.99 -17.19
CA LEU A 133 19.56 -4.87 -17.75
C LEU A 133 20.55 -4.09 -16.85
N GLY A 134 20.30 -4.07 -15.53
CA GLY A 134 21.07 -3.27 -14.59
C GLY A 134 22.57 -3.59 -14.56
N LEU A 135 22.99 -4.79 -15.00
CA LEU A 135 24.42 -5.12 -15.04
C LEU A 135 25.13 -4.50 -16.25
N SER A 136 24.51 -4.40 -17.40
CA SER A 136 25.08 -3.75 -18.58
C SER A 136 24.81 -2.24 -18.64
N GLY A 137 23.70 -1.80 -18.07
CA GLY A 137 22.93 -0.63 -18.45
C GLY A 137 21.98 -0.99 -19.60
N TYR A 138 20.86 -0.29 -19.69
CA TYR A 138 19.85 -0.51 -20.73
C TYR A 138 20.29 0.08 -22.09
N ALA A 139 20.87 1.27 -22.07
CA ALA A 139 21.20 2.03 -23.26
C ALA A 139 22.58 1.66 -23.85
N CYS A 140 22.83 0.36 -24.04
CA CYS A 140 24.07 -0.13 -24.65
C CYS A 140 24.02 -0.26 -26.17
N ASP A 141 22.85 -0.15 -26.79
CA ASP A 141 22.66 -0.23 -28.24
C ASP A 141 23.38 -1.45 -28.88
N ASP A 142 24.15 -1.22 -29.95
CA ASP A 142 24.89 -2.28 -30.63
C ASP A 142 26.06 -2.88 -29.79
N LEU A 143 26.39 -2.29 -28.65
CA LEU A 143 27.37 -2.91 -27.72
C LEU A 143 26.86 -4.25 -27.17
N PHE A 144 25.56 -4.49 -27.16
CA PHE A 144 25.01 -5.81 -26.79
C PHE A 144 25.49 -6.95 -27.68
N HIS A 145 25.99 -6.67 -28.89
CA HIS A 145 26.60 -7.67 -29.77
C HIS A 145 28.10 -7.85 -29.53
N GLN A 146 28.70 -7.13 -28.59
CA GLN A 146 30.12 -7.23 -28.27
C GLN A 146 30.35 -8.34 -27.23
N GLN A 147 31.14 -9.35 -27.61
CA GLN A 147 31.49 -10.47 -26.74
C GLN A 147 32.07 -10.00 -25.39
N ALA A 148 32.93 -8.96 -25.43
CA ALA A 148 33.54 -8.40 -24.24
C ALA A 148 32.52 -7.88 -23.21
N LEU A 149 31.42 -7.24 -23.67
CA LEU A 149 30.35 -6.78 -22.76
C LEU A 149 29.59 -7.97 -22.15
N LEU A 150 29.28 -8.97 -22.94
CA LEU A 150 28.53 -10.15 -22.49
C LEU A 150 29.36 -10.97 -21.49
N GLU A 151 30.66 -11.18 -21.74
CA GLU A 151 31.58 -11.82 -20.81
C GLU A 151 31.72 -11.01 -19.50
N ALA A 152 31.82 -9.68 -19.59
CA ALA A 152 31.88 -8.82 -18.43
C ALA A 152 30.58 -8.89 -17.58
N CYS A 153 29.40 -9.00 -18.23
CA CYS A 153 28.13 -9.21 -17.53
C CYS A 153 28.09 -10.56 -16.78
N LEU A 154 28.62 -11.63 -17.38
CA LEU A 154 28.72 -12.93 -16.72
C LEU A 154 29.68 -12.90 -15.53
N SER A 155 30.83 -12.20 -15.66
CA SER A 155 31.74 -11.97 -14.55
C SER A 155 31.08 -11.19 -13.42
N ALA A 156 30.37 -10.11 -13.74
CA ALA A 156 29.60 -9.31 -12.79
C ALA A 156 28.51 -10.12 -12.07
N LEU A 157 27.80 -10.98 -12.81
CA LEU A 157 26.83 -11.91 -12.20
C LEU A 157 27.52 -12.88 -11.24
N SER A 158 28.70 -13.39 -11.60
CA SER A 158 29.50 -14.27 -10.73
C SER A 158 29.87 -13.58 -9.42
N ASP A 159 30.29 -12.30 -9.46
CA ASP A 159 30.60 -11.49 -8.29
C ASP A 159 29.38 -11.30 -7.38
N ILE A 160 28.19 -11.02 -7.96
CA ILE A 160 26.94 -10.90 -7.22
C ILE A 160 26.56 -12.23 -6.56
N VAL A 161 26.68 -13.34 -7.29
CA VAL A 161 26.43 -14.69 -6.75
C VAL A 161 27.38 -14.99 -5.59
N ALA A 162 28.67 -14.66 -5.73
CA ALA A 162 29.64 -14.83 -4.67
C ALA A 162 29.33 -13.99 -3.43
N ALA A 163 28.98 -12.71 -3.60
CA ALA A 163 28.57 -11.81 -2.51
C ALA A 163 27.30 -12.29 -1.80
N SER A 164 26.35 -12.88 -2.52
CA SER A 164 25.08 -13.38 -1.97
C SER A 164 25.24 -14.53 -0.97
N ARG A 165 26.41 -15.20 -0.90
CA ARG A 165 26.66 -16.34 0.03
C ARG A 165 26.43 -15.96 1.49
N GLN A 166 26.71 -14.73 1.85
CA GLN A 166 26.58 -14.21 3.22
C GLN A 166 25.26 -13.47 3.47
N LEU A 167 24.43 -13.33 2.44
CA LEU A 167 23.19 -12.57 2.50
C LEU A 167 21.97 -13.50 2.59
N SER A 168 20.95 -13.05 3.30
CA SER A 168 19.67 -13.75 3.44
C SER A 168 18.64 -13.29 2.42
N THR A 169 18.78 -12.07 1.89
CA THR A 169 17.90 -11.55 0.84
C THR A 169 18.11 -12.29 -0.48
N THR A 170 17.02 -12.51 -1.23
CA THR A 170 17.06 -13.02 -2.60
C THR A 170 17.12 -11.84 -3.57
N ALA A 171 18.16 -11.74 -4.36
CA ALA A 171 18.30 -10.64 -5.34
C ALA A 171 17.75 -11.04 -6.71
N ILE A 172 17.04 -10.10 -7.34
CA ILE A 172 16.53 -10.22 -8.71
C ILE A 172 17.26 -9.18 -9.55
N VAL A 173 18.16 -9.61 -10.43
CA VAL A 173 19.04 -8.72 -11.20
C VAL A 173 18.83 -8.88 -12.70
N GLY A 174 18.83 -7.77 -13.45
CA GLY A 174 18.65 -7.74 -14.90
C GLY A 174 19.98 -7.81 -15.65
N LEU A 175 20.06 -8.66 -16.68
CA LEU A 175 21.24 -8.81 -17.53
C LEU A 175 20.93 -9.36 -18.92
N PRO A 176 21.78 -9.09 -19.94
CA PRO A 176 21.73 -9.76 -21.23
C PRO A 176 22.37 -11.15 -21.14
N LEU A 177 21.76 -12.18 -21.75
CA LEU A 177 22.28 -13.54 -21.81
C LEU A 177 22.19 -14.11 -23.23
N VAL A 178 23.26 -14.76 -23.69
CA VAL A 178 23.24 -15.56 -24.91
C VAL A 178 22.86 -16.99 -24.58
N ILE A 179 21.80 -17.49 -25.19
CA ILE A 179 21.31 -18.86 -25.04
C ILE A 179 21.08 -19.41 -26.44
N ASP A 180 21.73 -20.52 -26.81
CA ASP A 180 21.62 -21.18 -28.13
C ASP A 180 21.85 -20.22 -29.32
N GLY A 181 22.76 -19.25 -29.15
CA GLY A 181 23.10 -18.28 -30.19
C GLY A 181 22.13 -17.10 -30.33
N LEU A 182 21.10 -17.01 -29.48
CA LEU A 182 20.19 -15.88 -29.40
C LEU A 182 20.48 -15.07 -28.13
N LEU A 183 20.35 -13.76 -28.23
CA LEU A 183 20.51 -12.84 -27.10
C LEU A 183 19.16 -12.57 -26.45
N PHE A 184 19.05 -12.75 -25.14
CA PHE A 184 17.84 -12.53 -24.35
C PHE A 184 18.08 -11.45 -23.30
N ASN A 185 17.06 -10.64 -23.06
CA ASN A 185 16.95 -9.76 -21.91
C ASN A 185 16.35 -10.57 -20.74
N CYS A 186 17.11 -10.75 -19.66
CA CYS A 186 16.76 -11.70 -18.61
C CYS A 186 16.78 -11.09 -17.21
N GLY A 187 15.91 -11.60 -16.35
CA GLY A 187 16.01 -11.48 -14.89
C GLY A 187 16.62 -12.74 -14.27
N ALA A 188 17.66 -12.60 -13.47
CA ALA A 188 18.31 -13.69 -12.74
C ALA A 188 17.94 -13.67 -11.26
N VAL A 189 17.57 -14.82 -10.69
CA VAL A 189 17.26 -15.00 -9.27
C VAL A 189 18.48 -15.56 -8.55
N VAL A 190 19.04 -14.77 -7.65
CA VAL A 190 20.28 -15.08 -6.92
C VAL A 190 19.98 -15.22 -5.43
N HIS A 191 20.38 -16.34 -4.83
CA HIS A 191 20.24 -16.56 -3.39
C HIS A 191 21.38 -17.42 -2.86
N ARG A 192 22.06 -16.95 -1.82
CA ARG A 192 23.11 -17.68 -1.07
C ARG A 192 24.14 -18.43 -1.95
N GLY A 193 24.71 -17.74 -2.92
CA GLY A 193 25.74 -18.28 -3.81
C GLY A 193 25.20 -19.16 -4.94
N ARG A 194 23.88 -19.16 -5.18
CA ARG A 194 23.25 -19.97 -6.24
C ARG A 194 22.39 -19.11 -7.16
N LEU A 195 22.38 -19.46 -8.43
CA LEU A 195 21.35 -19.08 -9.38
C LEU A 195 20.18 -20.05 -9.26
N LEU A 196 19.00 -19.55 -8.93
CA LEU A 196 17.80 -20.37 -8.75
C LEU A 196 16.94 -20.42 -10.00
N GLY A 197 17.09 -19.46 -10.90
CA GLY A 197 16.36 -19.41 -12.17
C GLY A 197 16.68 -18.17 -12.98
N ILE A 198 16.42 -18.28 -14.27
CA ILE A 198 16.54 -17.21 -15.27
C ILE A 198 15.17 -17.03 -15.92
N VAL A 199 14.70 -15.79 -15.98
CA VAL A 199 13.42 -15.43 -16.59
C VAL A 199 13.67 -14.50 -17.76
N PRO A 200 13.52 -14.93 -19.02
CA PRO A 200 13.63 -14.10 -20.19
C PRO A 200 12.37 -13.25 -20.40
N LYS A 201 12.54 -12.07 -21.00
CA LYS A 201 11.46 -11.12 -21.33
C LYS A 201 10.52 -11.71 -22.40
N ASN A 202 9.20 -11.59 -22.16
CA ASN A 202 8.21 -12.10 -23.11
C ASN A 202 7.97 -11.16 -24.29
N TYR A 203 7.81 -9.87 -24.01
CA TYR A 203 7.43 -8.89 -25.02
C TYR A 203 8.53 -7.83 -25.20
N LEU A 204 9.01 -7.69 -26.41
CA LEU A 204 10.03 -6.70 -26.76
C LEU A 204 9.36 -5.46 -27.35
N PRO A 205 9.50 -4.27 -26.75
CA PRO A 205 9.00 -3.06 -27.36
C PRO A 205 9.79 -2.75 -28.63
N ASN A 206 9.07 -2.62 -29.75
CA ASN A 206 9.65 -2.31 -31.06
C ASN A 206 8.77 -1.28 -31.78
N TYR A 207 8.49 -0.18 -31.09
CA TYR A 207 7.65 0.92 -31.55
C TYR A 207 8.09 2.24 -30.90
N ARG A 208 7.78 3.37 -31.54
CA ARG A 208 8.18 4.72 -31.13
C ARG A 208 9.71 4.79 -30.91
N GLU A 209 10.14 5.13 -29.68
CA GLU A 209 11.55 5.24 -29.28
C GLU A 209 12.22 3.89 -28.97
N PHE A 210 11.50 2.79 -28.96
CA PHE A 210 12.04 1.46 -28.62
C PHE A 210 12.29 0.61 -29.85
N TYR A 211 13.40 -0.14 -29.85
CA TYR A 211 13.81 -1.06 -30.91
C TYR A 211 14.53 -2.31 -30.37
N GLU A 212 14.04 -2.85 -29.25
CA GLU A 212 14.64 -4.02 -28.59
C GLU A 212 14.69 -5.26 -29.51
N GLY A 213 13.74 -5.40 -30.43
CA GLY A 213 13.74 -6.48 -31.42
C GLY A 213 14.95 -6.48 -32.37
N ARG A 214 15.79 -5.42 -32.37
CA ARG A 214 17.06 -5.37 -33.08
C ARG A 214 18.14 -6.20 -32.35
N GLN A 215 18.12 -6.21 -31.02
CA GLN A 215 19.17 -6.84 -30.22
C GLN A 215 18.70 -8.17 -29.60
N PHE A 216 17.47 -8.25 -29.11
CA PHE A 216 17.00 -9.34 -28.29
C PHE A 216 15.98 -10.24 -28.98
N ALA A 217 15.96 -11.52 -28.58
CA ALA A 217 14.92 -12.48 -28.91
C ALA A 217 13.86 -12.52 -27.78
N GLU A 218 12.61 -12.77 -28.16
CA GLU A 218 11.50 -13.01 -27.23
C GLU A 218 11.66 -14.35 -26.50
N ALA A 219 11.09 -14.45 -25.27
CA ALA A 219 11.10 -15.71 -24.52
C ALA A 219 10.51 -16.90 -25.28
N SER A 220 9.58 -16.66 -26.22
CA SER A 220 8.99 -17.67 -27.12
C SER A 220 10.03 -18.38 -28.02
N CYS A 221 11.18 -17.75 -28.25
CA CYS A 221 12.31 -18.33 -29.01
C CYS A 221 13.20 -19.25 -28.16
N LEU A 222 12.93 -19.40 -26.87
CA LEU A 222 13.68 -20.29 -25.99
C LEU A 222 13.27 -21.74 -26.22
N HIS A 223 14.24 -22.61 -26.55
CA HIS A 223 13.98 -24.04 -26.86
C HIS A 223 14.29 -24.99 -25.72
N ARG A 224 14.86 -24.50 -24.62
CA ARG A 224 15.21 -25.30 -23.45
C ARG A 224 14.62 -24.71 -22.18
N ASP A 225 14.42 -25.55 -21.18
CA ASP A 225 13.85 -25.20 -19.87
C ASP A 225 14.88 -25.06 -18.76
N SER A 226 16.15 -25.29 -19.09
CA SER A 226 17.29 -25.15 -18.18
C SER A 226 18.59 -24.86 -18.94
N ILE A 227 19.51 -24.16 -18.27
CA ILE A 227 20.81 -23.78 -18.81
C ILE A 227 21.93 -24.03 -17.80
N ASP A 228 23.17 -24.11 -18.30
CA ASP A 228 24.38 -24.11 -17.49
C ASP A 228 25.01 -22.72 -17.58
N LEU A 229 25.34 -22.11 -16.44
CA LEU A 229 25.84 -20.73 -16.39
C LEU A 229 26.80 -20.55 -15.19
N ILE A 230 27.91 -19.84 -15.38
CA ILE A 230 28.91 -19.50 -14.34
C ILE A 230 29.27 -20.68 -13.42
N GLY A 231 29.51 -21.87 -14.02
CA GLY A 231 29.89 -23.09 -13.31
C GLY A 231 28.76 -23.78 -12.55
N GLN A 232 27.51 -23.35 -12.70
CA GLN A 232 26.35 -24.03 -12.16
C GLN A 232 25.55 -24.69 -13.30
N THR A 233 25.01 -25.88 -13.06
CA THR A 233 24.34 -26.70 -14.07
C THR A 233 22.84 -26.84 -13.77
N GLY A 234 22.04 -27.02 -14.82
CA GLY A 234 20.61 -27.29 -14.72
C GLY A 234 19.78 -26.15 -14.12
N ILE A 235 20.22 -24.89 -14.31
CA ILE A 235 19.51 -23.71 -13.82
C ILE A 235 18.20 -23.58 -14.61
N PRO A 236 17.04 -23.55 -13.95
CA PRO A 236 15.75 -23.30 -14.59
C PRO A 236 15.77 -22.03 -15.43
N CYS A 237 15.31 -22.12 -16.69
CA CYS A 237 15.23 -20.99 -17.60
C CYS A 237 13.91 -21.02 -18.34
N SER A 238 12.98 -20.12 -17.97
CA SER A 238 11.64 -20.05 -18.55
C SER A 238 10.94 -18.76 -18.13
N PRO A 239 10.05 -18.19 -18.94
CA PRO A 239 9.18 -17.11 -18.51
C PRO A 239 8.12 -17.57 -17.48
N ASP A 240 7.80 -18.87 -17.42
CA ASP A 240 6.75 -19.44 -16.58
C ASP A 240 7.31 -20.01 -15.26
N LEU A 241 8.17 -19.23 -14.57
CA LEU A 241 8.71 -19.61 -13.27
C LEU A 241 8.02 -18.86 -12.12
N LEU A 242 7.70 -19.62 -11.07
CA LEU A 242 7.35 -19.12 -9.75
C LEU A 242 8.44 -19.45 -8.75
N PHE A 243 8.68 -18.56 -7.81
CA PHE A 243 9.67 -18.73 -6.76
C PHE A 243 9.00 -18.63 -5.39
N ARG A 244 8.99 -19.72 -4.63
CA ARG A 244 8.36 -19.81 -3.31
C ARG A 244 9.40 -19.77 -2.21
N ILE A 245 9.30 -18.82 -1.30
CA ILE A 245 10.16 -18.71 -0.13
C ILE A 245 9.82 -19.84 0.86
N GLU A 246 10.80 -20.69 1.18
CA GLU A 246 10.59 -21.85 2.06
C GLU A 246 10.14 -21.43 3.47
N GLY A 247 10.82 -20.44 4.07
CA GLY A 247 10.49 -19.93 5.41
C GLY A 247 9.22 -19.08 5.48
N GLN A 248 8.62 -18.72 4.34
CA GLN A 248 7.36 -17.97 4.23
C GLN A 248 6.56 -18.44 3.01
N PRO A 249 5.90 -19.61 3.09
CA PRO A 249 5.28 -20.26 1.92
C PRO A 249 4.19 -19.45 1.23
N LEU A 250 3.56 -18.49 1.94
CA LEU A 250 2.59 -17.56 1.34
C LEU A 250 3.27 -16.53 0.43
N PHE A 251 4.59 -16.34 0.54
CA PHE A 251 5.37 -15.48 -0.33
C PHE A 251 5.86 -16.27 -1.55
N THR A 252 5.03 -16.28 -2.59
CA THR A 252 5.40 -16.84 -3.90
C THR A 252 5.48 -15.70 -4.90
N PHE A 253 6.64 -15.52 -5.54
CA PHE A 253 6.82 -14.42 -6.48
C PHE A 253 7.03 -14.88 -7.92
N HIS A 254 6.67 -14.01 -8.84
CA HIS A 254 6.92 -14.10 -10.28
C HIS A 254 7.68 -12.87 -10.76
N ILE A 255 8.43 -13.03 -11.84
CA ILE A 255 9.24 -11.99 -12.47
C ILE A 255 8.73 -11.76 -13.89
N GLU A 256 8.50 -10.49 -14.22
CA GLU A 256 8.26 -10.02 -15.57
C GLU A 256 9.14 -8.79 -15.87
N ILE A 257 9.33 -8.46 -17.13
CA ILE A 257 10.32 -7.43 -17.50
C ILE A 257 9.64 -6.34 -18.32
N CYS A 258 9.61 -5.12 -17.79
CA CYS A 258 9.25 -3.85 -18.39
C CYS A 258 7.97 -3.92 -19.24
N GLU A 259 8.10 -4.13 -20.57
CA GLU A 259 6.99 -4.18 -21.53
C GLU A 259 5.94 -5.22 -21.19
N ASP A 260 6.32 -6.28 -20.49
CA ASP A 260 5.39 -7.32 -20.04
C ASP A 260 4.20 -6.77 -19.23
N LEU A 261 4.39 -5.64 -18.50
CA LEU A 261 3.29 -4.94 -17.80
C LEU A 261 2.36 -4.14 -18.76
N TRP A 262 2.87 -3.72 -19.92
CA TRP A 262 2.17 -2.76 -20.79
C TRP A 262 1.20 -3.44 -21.77
N VAL A 263 1.32 -4.75 -21.93
CA VAL A 263 0.46 -5.53 -22.82
C VAL A 263 -0.94 -5.71 -22.22
N PRO A 264 -1.97 -5.96 -23.06
CA PRO A 264 -3.36 -6.14 -22.60
C PRO A 264 -3.53 -7.24 -21.53
N ILE A 265 -2.75 -8.32 -21.61
CA ILE A 265 -2.74 -9.45 -20.67
C ILE A 265 -1.30 -9.68 -20.21
N PRO A 266 -0.83 -9.02 -19.14
CA PRO A 266 0.50 -9.23 -18.61
C PRO A 266 0.74 -10.68 -18.17
N PRO A 267 1.96 -11.23 -18.33
CA PRO A 267 2.33 -12.57 -17.85
C PRO A 267 2.04 -12.76 -16.35
N SER A 268 2.23 -11.70 -15.56
CA SER A 268 1.90 -11.67 -14.14
C SER A 268 0.43 -11.97 -13.83
N SER A 269 -0.50 -11.79 -14.77
CA SER A 269 -1.90 -12.19 -14.61
C SER A 269 -2.03 -13.70 -14.47
N PHE A 270 -1.37 -14.46 -15.35
CA PHE A 270 -1.35 -15.92 -15.27
C PHE A 270 -0.53 -16.43 -14.09
N ALA A 271 0.58 -15.76 -13.77
CA ALA A 271 1.38 -16.09 -12.59
C ALA A 271 0.58 -15.95 -11.29
N ALA A 272 -0.23 -14.89 -11.15
CA ALA A 272 -1.12 -14.70 -10.01
C ALA A 272 -2.18 -15.83 -9.91
N LEU A 273 -2.77 -16.22 -11.05
CA LEU A 273 -3.71 -17.35 -11.11
C LEU A 273 -3.01 -18.68 -10.81
N ALA A 274 -1.71 -18.81 -11.13
CA ALA A 274 -0.88 -19.98 -10.79
C ALA A 274 -0.40 -19.98 -9.33
N GLY A 275 -0.69 -18.92 -8.55
CA GLY A 275 -0.42 -18.86 -7.11
C GLY A 275 0.59 -17.79 -6.67
N ALA A 276 1.16 -16.99 -7.56
CA ALA A 276 2.03 -15.87 -7.16
C ALA A 276 1.25 -14.85 -6.34
N THR A 277 1.76 -14.49 -5.17
CA THR A 277 1.24 -13.42 -4.30
C THR A 277 2.02 -12.12 -4.44
N VAL A 278 3.21 -12.19 -5.03
CA VAL A 278 4.10 -11.06 -5.27
C VAL A 278 4.54 -11.08 -6.73
N LEU A 279 4.38 -9.96 -7.42
CA LEU A 279 4.70 -9.77 -8.82
C LEU A 279 5.83 -8.73 -8.90
N LEU A 280 6.91 -9.06 -9.59
CA LEU A 280 8.13 -8.27 -9.64
C LEU A 280 8.41 -7.87 -11.08
N ASN A 281 8.57 -6.58 -11.34
CA ASN A 281 8.88 -6.04 -12.67
C ASN A 281 10.22 -5.31 -12.66
N LEU A 282 11.20 -5.89 -13.37
CA LEU A 282 12.45 -5.20 -13.71
C LEU A 282 12.15 -4.30 -14.90
N SER A 283 12.46 -3.02 -14.81
CA SER A 283 12.10 -2.07 -15.85
C SER A 283 13.26 -1.15 -16.23
N ALA A 284 13.22 -0.72 -17.49
CA ALA A 284 13.99 0.41 -18.02
C ALA A 284 13.03 1.28 -18.84
N SER A 285 11.92 1.65 -18.25
CA SER A 285 10.94 2.52 -18.86
C SER A 285 11.44 3.96 -18.85
N ASN A 286 11.68 4.51 -20.04
CA ASN A 286 12.07 5.92 -20.19
C ASN A 286 11.00 6.86 -19.63
N VAL A 287 11.39 8.11 -19.38
CA VAL A 287 10.46 9.14 -18.92
C VAL A 287 9.98 10.00 -20.09
N THR A 288 8.67 10.20 -20.17
CA THR A 288 8.01 11.25 -20.95
C THR A 288 7.01 11.98 -20.06
N VAL A 289 6.59 13.18 -20.46
CA VAL A 289 5.62 13.97 -19.67
C VAL A 289 4.33 13.18 -19.47
N GLY A 290 3.91 13.01 -18.22
CA GLY A 290 2.69 12.25 -17.84
C GLY A 290 2.86 10.73 -17.77
N LYS A 291 3.95 10.13 -18.25
CA LYS A 291 4.14 8.67 -18.26
C LYS A 291 4.24 8.07 -16.83
N ALA A 292 4.73 8.84 -15.86
CA ALA A 292 4.82 8.37 -14.48
C ALA A 292 3.44 8.05 -13.87
N ASP A 293 2.42 8.86 -14.15
CA ASP A 293 1.06 8.61 -13.66
C ASP A 293 0.47 7.35 -14.33
N TYR A 294 0.76 7.17 -15.61
CA TYR A 294 0.34 5.96 -16.32
C TYR A 294 1.05 4.70 -15.78
N ARG A 295 2.36 4.77 -15.45
CA ARG A 295 3.06 3.67 -14.76
C ARG A 295 2.43 3.32 -13.42
N ARG A 296 2.09 4.33 -12.60
CA ARG A 296 1.37 4.13 -11.34
C ARG A 296 0.03 3.45 -11.56
N LEU A 297 -0.73 3.89 -12.56
CA LEU A 297 -2.03 3.29 -12.92
C LEU A 297 -1.89 1.82 -13.30
N LEU A 298 -0.91 1.46 -14.14
CA LEU A 298 -0.67 0.09 -14.56
C LEU A 298 -0.26 -0.79 -13.37
N ALA A 299 0.75 -0.38 -12.59
CA ALA A 299 1.22 -1.15 -11.43
C ALA A 299 0.15 -1.32 -10.35
N SER A 300 -0.57 -0.23 -10.01
CA SER A 300 -1.71 -0.27 -9.08
C SER A 300 -2.83 -1.16 -9.60
N GLY A 301 -3.19 -1.01 -10.88
CA GLY A 301 -4.25 -1.80 -11.52
C GLY A 301 -3.90 -3.28 -11.59
N GLN A 302 -2.65 -3.64 -11.88
CA GLN A 302 -2.20 -5.03 -11.92
C GLN A 302 -2.17 -5.64 -10.51
N SER A 303 -1.67 -4.91 -9.51
CA SER A 303 -1.73 -5.29 -8.10
C SER A 303 -3.16 -5.58 -7.64
N ALA A 304 -4.10 -4.68 -7.96
CA ALA A 304 -5.51 -4.80 -7.56
C ALA A 304 -6.22 -5.99 -8.23
N ARG A 305 -6.07 -6.14 -9.56
CA ARG A 305 -6.74 -7.23 -10.32
C ARG A 305 -6.22 -8.60 -9.94
N CYS A 306 -4.91 -8.71 -9.68
CA CYS A 306 -4.25 -9.95 -9.31
C CYS A 306 -4.38 -10.29 -7.82
N LEU A 307 -4.93 -9.37 -6.99
CA LEU A 307 -4.96 -9.50 -5.54
C LEU A 307 -3.57 -9.90 -5.02
N ALA A 308 -2.57 -9.11 -5.40
CA ALA A 308 -1.16 -9.38 -5.17
C ALA A 308 -0.40 -8.12 -4.78
N ALA A 309 0.78 -8.28 -4.18
CA ALA A 309 1.75 -7.21 -4.17
C ALA A 309 2.39 -7.06 -5.56
N TYR A 310 2.67 -5.82 -5.97
CA TYR A 310 3.36 -5.52 -7.22
C TYR A 310 4.54 -4.59 -6.95
N ALA A 311 5.75 -5.04 -7.26
CA ALA A 311 6.95 -4.23 -7.14
C ALA A 311 7.54 -3.93 -8.53
N TYR A 312 7.99 -2.70 -8.70
CA TYR A 312 8.50 -2.17 -9.95
C TYR A 312 9.81 -1.42 -9.68
N SER A 313 10.85 -1.71 -10.43
CA SER A 313 12.13 -1.01 -10.33
C SER A 313 12.58 -0.56 -11.72
N ALA A 314 12.66 0.75 -11.95
CA ALA A 314 13.10 1.29 -13.23
C ALA A 314 14.50 1.89 -13.17
N ALA A 315 15.22 1.78 -14.30
CA ALA A 315 16.50 2.41 -14.53
C ALA A 315 16.47 3.93 -14.25
N GLY A 316 17.56 4.47 -13.75
CA GLY A 316 17.65 5.85 -13.30
C GLY A 316 18.98 6.51 -13.61
N ILE A 317 19.59 7.07 -12.58
CA ILE A 317 20.84 7.83 -12.69
C ILE A 317 21.95 7.01 -13.33
N GLY A 318 22.65 7.62 -14.29
CA GLY A 318 23.81 7.06 -14.96
C GLY A 318 23.53 6.35 -16.27
N GLU A 319 22.26 6.08 -16.60
CA GLU A 319 21.88 5.62 -17.93
C GLU A 319 22.14 6.67 -19.02
N SER A 320 22.37 6.21 -20.25
CA SER A 320 22.58 7.11 -21.39
C SER A 320 21.31 7.93 -21.68
N THR A 321 21.52 9.18 -22.06
CA THR A 321 20.45 10.12 -22.42
C THR A 321 20.52 10.51 -23.90
N THR A 322 21.07 9.65 -24.75
CA THR A 322 21.18 9.92 -26.19
C THR A 322 19.82 10.20 -26.81
N ASP A 323 18.86 9.27 -26.61
CA ASP A 323 17.50 9.39 -27.14
C ASP A 323 16.43 9.38 -26.05
N LEU A 324 16.76 8.85 -24.88
CA LEU A 324 15.84 8.60 -23.77
C LEU A 324 16.28 9.34 -22.51
N ALA A 325 15.34 9.58 -21.61
CA ALA A 325 15.60 10.09 -20.27
C ALA A 325 15.09 9.11 -19.21
N TRP A 326 15.70 9.13 -18.02
CA TRP A 326 15.50 8.14 -16.97
C TRP A 326 15.19 8.80 -15.65
N ASP A 327 14.28 8.24 -14.88
CA ASP A 327 13.80 8.87 -13.63
C ASP A 327 13.98 8.02 -12.37
N GLY A 328 14.45 6.77 -12.50
CA GLY A 328 14.69 5.91 -11.34
C GLY A 328 13.44 5.59 -10.53
N HIS A 329 12.31 5.38 -11.20
CA HIS A 329 11.03 5.19 -10.55
C HIS A 329 10.87 3.78 -9.97
N GLY A 330 11.00 3.64 -8.64
CA GLY A 330 10.70 2.43 -7.89
C GLY A 330 9.37 2.52 -7.16
N MET A 331 8.57 1.45 -7.16
CA MET A 331 7.25 1.43 -6.53
C MET A 331 6.95 0.08 -5.91
N ILE A 332 6.20 0.07 -4.80
CA ILE A 332 5.63 -1.13 -4.20
C ILE A 332 4.15 -0.89 -3.93
N TYR A 333 3.30 -1.72 -4.52
CA TYR A 333 1.85 -1.73 -4.32
C TYR A 333 1.40 -3.03 -3.64
N GLU A 334 0.27 -2.98 -2.94
CA GLU A 334 -0.43 -4.14 -2.41
C GLU A 334 -1.93 -3.94 -2.61
N ASN A 335 -2.56 -4.87 -3.32
CA ASN A 335 -4.01 -4.81 -3.61
C ASN A 335 -4.45 -3.42 -4.09
N GLY A 336 -3.67 -2.83 -5.02
CA GLY A 336 -3.90 -1.52 -5.62
C GLY A 336 -3.47 -0.31 -4.80
N ASN A 337 -3.06 -0.49 -3.54
CA ASN A 337 -2.63 0.61 -2.68
C ASN A 337 -1.10 0.78 -2.72
N ALA A 338 -0.63 2.01 -2.89
CA ALA A 338 0.79 2.32 -2.81
C ALA A 338 1.30 2.18 -1.36
N LEU A 339 2.38 1.41 -1.18
CA LEU A 339 3.06 1.24 0.11
C LEU A 339 4.34 2.07 0.19
N ALA A 340 5.11 2.11 -0.90
CA ALA A 340 6.35 2.87 -0.98
C ALA A 340 6.63 3.29 -2.42
N GLU A 341 7.31 4.42 -2.59
CA GLU A 341 7.73 4.96 -3.89
C GLU A 341 9.08 5.69 -3.73
N THR A 342 9.99 5.55 -4.72
CA THR A 342 11.26 6.30 -4.75
C THR A 342 11.01 7.75 -5.15
N GLU A 343 11.97 8.62 -4.82
CA GLU A 343 12.06 9.95 -5.39
C GLU A 343 12.50 9.84 -6.85
N ARG A 344 11.71 10.40 -7.77
CA ARG A 344 12.06 10.42 -9.19
C ARG A 344 13.15 11.46 -9.45
N PHE A 345 14.06 11.15 -10.37
CA PHE A 345 15.20 11.98 -10.74
C PHE A 345 16.21 12.22 -9.59
N ALA A 346 16.30 11.27 -8.66
CA ALA A 346 17.31 11.36 -7.59
C ALA A 346 18.73 11.16 -8.12
N ASP A 347 19.68 11.94 -7.59
CA ASP A 347 21.10 11.90 -7.97
C ASP A 347 21.91 10.88 -7.14
N LYS A 348 21.25 9.90 -6.54
CA LYS A 348 21.85 8.88 -5.66
C LYS A 348 21.15 7.55 -5.73
N ALA A 349 21.84 6.50 -5.30
CA ALA A 349 21.23 5.19 -5.07
C ALA A 349 20.00 5.30 -4.15
N GLN A 350 18.96 4.53 -4.44
CA GLN A 350 17.77 4.48 -3.63
C GLN A 350 17.40 3.04 -3.27
N LEU A 351 16.94 2.85 -2.06
CA LEU A 351 16.37 1.59 -1.56
C LEU A 351 15.11 1.88 -0.76
N ILE A 352 13.98 1.43 -1.26
CA ILE A 352 12.70 1.47 -0.55
C ILE A 352 12.30 0.06 -0.10
N CYS A 353 11.63 -0.02 1.06
CA CYS A 353 11.11 -1.27 1.60
C CYS A 353 9.65 -1.11 1.98
N ALA A 354 8.88 -2.19 1.82
CA ALA A 354 7.52 -2.26 2.33
C ALA A 354 7.24 -3.66 2.91
N ASP A 355 6.36 -3.71 3.90
CA ASP A 355 5.93 -4.95 4.52
C ASP A 355 4.58 -5.37 3.92
N ILE A 356 4.59 -6.49 3.19
CA ILE A 356 3.43 -7.05 2.47
C ILE A 356 2.60 -7.89 3.45
N ASP A 357 1.30 -7.65 3.48
CA ASP A 357 0.33 -8.42 4.27
C ASP A 357 -0.17 -9.62 3.46
N LEU A 358 0.52 -10.76 3.62
CA LEU A 358 0.23 -11.96 2.84
C LEU A 358 -1.13 -12.58 3.22
N ASP A 359 -1.51 -12.55 4.49
CA ASP A 359 -2.80 -13.06 4.94
C ASP A 359 -3.95 -12.30 4.28
N ARG A 360 -3.86 -10.98 4.24
CA ARG A 360 -4.85 -10.14 3.57
C ARG A 360 -5.00 -10.51 2.09
N LEU A 361 -3.90 -10.71 1.37
CA LEU A 361 -3.95 -11.10 -0.05
C LEU A 361 -4.66 -12.44 -0.25
N ILE A 362 -4.37 -13.41 0.60
CA ILE A 362 -5.01 -14.74 0.53
C ILE A 362 -6.48 -14.66 0.92
N GLU A 363 -6.84 -13.91 1.97
CA GLU A 363 -8.22 -13.71 2.38
C GLU A 363 -9.06 -13.04 1.27
N GLU A 364 -8.53 -12.02 0.60
CA GLU A 364 -9.23 -11.37 -0.51
C GLU A 364 -9.45 -12.34 -1.67
N ARG A 365 -8.45 -13.17 -2.02
CA ARG A 365 -8.60 -14.23 -3.04
C ARG A 365 -9.67 -15.28 -2.67
N MET A 366 -9.78 -15.63 -1.39
CA MET A 366 -10.83 -16.57 -0.90
C MET A 366 -12.22 -15.94 -0.99
N ARG A 367 -12.35 -14.65 -0.67
CA ARG A 367 -13.63 -13.93 -0.70
C ARG A 367 -14.11 -13.66 -2.12
N GLN A 368 -13.19 -13.37 -3.04
CA GLN A 368 -13.53 -13.04 -4.42
C GLN A 368 -13.66 -14.29 -5.29
N THR A 369 -14.88 -14.84 -5.36
CA THR A 369 -15.18 -16.09 -6.08
C THR A 369 -14.78 -16.06 -7.55
N THR A 370 -14.85 -14.90 -8.21
CA THR A 370 -14.46 -14.71 -9.62
C THR A 370 -12.95 -14.90 -9.84
N PHE A 371 -12.10 -14.69 -8.83
CA PHE A 371 -10.68 -15.04 -8.92
C PHE A 371 -10.51 -16.55 -9.10
N ARG A 372 -11.19 -17.35 -8.28
CA ARG A 372 -11.21 -18.82 -8.38
C ARG A 372 -11.80 -19.29 -9.72
N ASP A 373 -12.84 -18.62 -10.21
CA ASP A 373 -13.44 -18.95 -11.52
C ASP A 373 -12.44 -18.68 -12.65
N SER A 374 -11.65 -17.60 -12.57
CA SER A 374 -10.57 -17.30 -13.52
C SER A 374 -9.47 -18.36 -13.48
N VAL A 375 -9.06 -18.84 -12.30
CA VAL A 375 -8.11 -19.95 -12.16
C VAL A 375 -8.62 -21.19 -12.90
N ARG A 376 -9.90 -21.52 -12.75
CA ARG A 376 -10.52 -22.68 -13.41
C ARG A 376 -10.56 -22.53 -14.94
N LEU A 377 -10.88 -21.33 -15.44
CA LEU A 377 -10.98 -21.04 -16.87
C LEU A 377 -9.62 -21.07 -17.56
N HIS A 378 -8.57 -20.67 -16.87
CA HIS A 378 -7.21 -20.57 -17.42
C HIS A 378 -6.28 -21.69 -16.95
N ARG A 379 -6.85 -22.87 -16.62
CA ARG A 379 -6.07 -24.00 -16.08
C ARG A 379 -4.89 -24.40 -16.96
N ASP A 380 -5.06 -24.44 -18.28
CA ASP A 380 -4.01 -24.85 -19.20
C ASP A 380 -2.84 -23.86 -19.23
N ALA A 381 -3.12 -22.57 -19.12
CA ALA A 381 -2.10 -21.53 -19.04
C ALA A 381 -1.36 -21.60 -17.70
N THR A 382 -2.08 -21.79 -16.59
CA THR A 382 -1.48 -21.87 -15.25
C THR A 382 -0.69 -23.16 -15.00
N ALA A 383 -1.03 -24.26 -15.70
CA ALA A 383 -0.32 -25.54 -15.59
C ALA A 383 1.13 -25.49 -16.13
N LYS A 384 1.48 -24.48 -16.93
CA LYS A 384 2.84 -24.28 -17.46
C LYS A 384 3.82 -23.80 -16.40
N PHE A 385 3.30 -23.16 -15.34
CA PHE A 385 4.17 -22.58 -14.32
C PHE A 385 4.85 -23.64 -13.46
N ARG A 386 6.19 -23.53 -13.38
CA ARG A 386 7.03 -24.36 -12.52
C ARG A 386 7.44 -23.60 -11.27
N THR A 387 7.17 -24.16 -10.10
CA THR A 387 7.56 -23.54 -8.82
C THR A 387 8.95 -23.99 -8.40
N ILE A 388 9.85 -23.03 -8.20
CA ILE A 388 11.19 -23.20 -7.66
C ILE A 388 11.14 -22.81 -6.17
N VAL A 389 11.65 -23.69 -5.30
CA VAL A 389 11.76 -23.38 -3.87
C VAL A 389 13.03 -22.57 -3.64
N VAL A 390 12.87 -21.39 -3.04
CA VAL A 390 13.97 -20.55 -2.56
C VAL A 390 14.26 -20.96 -1.10
N PRO A 391 15.44 -21.51 -0.77
CA PRO A 391 15.74 -21.99 0.57
C PRO A 391 16.07 -20.83 1.53
N ALA A 392 15.23 -19.80 1.53
CA ALA A 392 15.35 -18.64 2.39
C ALA A 392 14.61 -18.87 3.70
N THR A 393 15.30 -18.60 4.80
CA THR A 393 14.73 -18.64 6.15
C THR A 393 14.35 -17.25 6.61
N VAL A 394 13.26 -17.14 7.36
CA VAL A 394 12.87 -15.87 7.98
C VAL A 394 13.56 -15.70 9.33
N PRO A 395 13.96 -14.48 9.71
CA PRO A 395 14.50 -14.22 11.04
C PRO A 395 13.49 -14.56 12.13
N SER A 396 13.85 -15.36 13.13
CA SER A 396 12.92 -15.81 14.17
C SER A 396 13.01 -15.05 15.49
N ASN A 397 14.23 -14.71 15.92
CA ASN A 397 14.49 -14.18 17.28
C ASN A 397 15.02 -12.75 17.24
N ILE A 398 14.39 -11.88 16.46
CA ILE A 398 14.74 -10.46 16.34
C ILE A 398 13.53 -9.57 16.56
N HIS A 399 13.79 -8.37 17.07
CA HIS A 399 12.81 -7.30 17.09
C HIS A 399 12.75 -6.63 15.72
N LEU A 400 11.74 -6.97 14.94
CA LEU A 400 11.53 -6.41 13.60
C LEU A 400 10.08 -5.88 13.50
N PRO A 401 9.84 -4.65 13.95
CA PRO A 401 8.52 -4.03 13.89
C PRO A 401 8.12 -3.74 12.44
N LEU A 402 6.81 -3.66 12.21
CA LEU A 402 6.26 -3.23 10.92
C LEU A 402 6.72 -1.82 10.58
N ALA A 403 7.24 -1.64 9.36
CA ALA A 403 7.49 -0.33 8.76
C ALA A 403 6.22 0.28 8.14
N ARG A 404 5.18 -0.52 8.00
CA ARG A 404 3.90 -0.17 7.41
C ARG A 404 3.09 0.77 8.29
N ARG A 405 2.45 1.76 7.67
CA ARG A 405 1.48 2.62 8.36
C ARG A 405 0.06 2.08 8.16
N TYR A 406 -0.67 1.98 9.26
CA TYR A 406 -2.11 1.74 9.26
C TYR A 406 -2.84 3.04 9.64
N GLU A 407 -3.84 3.40 8.85
CA GLU A 407 -4.72 4.52 9.17
C GLU A 407 -5.45 4.24 10.50
N ARG A 408 -5.29 5.14 11.48
CA ARG A 408 -5.99 5.00 12.78
C ARG A 408 -7.51 4.98 12.61
N PHE A 409 -8.00 5.67 11.58
CA PHE A 409 -9.41 5.73 11.22
C PHE A 409 -9.57 5.30 9.75
N PRO A 410 -9.62 3.99 9.46
CA PRO A 410 -9.56 3.47 8.10
C PRO A 410 -10.74 3.90 7.22
N TYR A 411 -11.87 4.27 7.84
CA TYR A 411 -13.06 4.75 7.14
C TYR A 411 -13.06 6.27 6.89
N VAL A 412 -12.13 7.01 7.48
CA VAL A 412 -12.05 8.47 7.39
C VAL A 412 -10.70 8.87 6.80
N PRO A 413 -10.63 9.20 5.50
CA PRO A 413 -9.38 9.62 4.86
C PRO A 413 -8.70 10.77 5.60
N ALA A 414 -7.37 10.69 5.76
CA ALA A 414 -6.58 11.73 6.39
C ALA A 414 -6.57 13.02 5.53
N ASP A 415 -6.54 12.87 4.20
CA ASP A 415 -6.63 13.99 3.24
C ASP A 415 -8.01 14.66 3.32
N PRO A 416 -8.08 15.99 3.62
CA PRO A 416 -9.34 16.72 3.74
C PRO A 416 -10.20 16.70 2.46
N ALA A 417 -9.60 16.76 1.28
CA ALA A 417 -10.31 16.74 0.01
C ALA A 417 -11.00 15.38 -0.21
N ARG A 418 -10.24 14.29 -0.06
CA ARG A 418 -10.76 12.92 -0.15
C ARG A 418 -11.78 12.61 0.93
N ARG A 419 -11.59 13.16 2.15
CA ARG A 419 -12.56 13.02 3.24
C ARG A 419 -13.89 13.68 2.91
N GLY A 420 -13.88 14.89 2.34
CA GLY A 420 -15.09 15.60 1.91
C GLY A 420 -15.87 14.81 0.85
N GLU A 421 -15.17 14.28 -0.16
CA GLU A 421 -15.76 13.42 -1.19
C GLU A 421 -16.37 12.14 -0.59
N ARG A 422 -15.62 11.45 0.28
CA ARG A 422 -16.07 10.22 0.94
C ARG A 422 -17.29 10.45 1.84
N CYS A 423 -17.31 11.54 2.60
CA CYS A 423 -18.48 11.88 3.43
C CYS A 423 -19.71 12.16 2.58
N ARG A 424 -19.56 12.85 1.44
CA ARG A 424 -20.66 13.10 0.50
C ARG A 424 -21.18 11.79 -0.10
N GLU A 425 -20.28 10.91 -0.56
CA GLU A 425 -20.63 9.60 -1.10
C GLU A 425 -21.43 8.76 -0.09
N ILE A 426 -20.95 8.64 1.16
CA ILE A 426 -21.64 7.91 2.23
C ILE A 426 -23.04 8.50 2.47
N TYR A 427 -23.17 9.81 2.50
CA TYR A 427 -24.45 10.50 2.69
C TYR A 427 -25.41 10.24 1.52
N ASP A 428 -24.93 10.38 0.28
CA ASP A 428 -25.75 10.17 -0.92
C ASP A 428 -26.20 8.72 -1.07
N ILE A 429 -25.39 7.72 -0.68
CA ILE A 429 -25.78 6.30 -0.64
C ILE A 429 -26.99 6.10 0.28
N GLN A 430 -26.96 6.65 1.49
CA GLN A 430 -28.06 6.54 2.46
C GLN A 430 -29.32 7.23 1.96
N VAL A 431 -29.18 8.45 1.44
CA VAL A 431 -30.30 9.23 0.86
C VAL A 431 -30.94 8.48 -0.32
N GLN A 432 -30.10 7.95 -1.22
CA GLN A 432 -30.61 7.19 -2.38
C GLN A 432 -31.36 5.94 -1.96
N GLY A 433 -30.83 5.21 -0.96
CA GLY A 433 -31.49 4.04 -0.40
C GLY A 433 -32.89 4.37 0.14
N LEU A 434 -32.98 5.44 0.96
CA LEU A 434 -34.27 5.89 1.53
C LEU A 434 -35.24 6.35 0.45
N VAL A 435 -34.81 7.19 -0.50
CA VAL A 435 -35.64 7.67 -1.63
C VAL A 435 -36.22 6.51 -2.43
N THR A 436 -35.37 5.50 -2.73
CA THR A 436 -35.83 4.32 -3.47
C THR A 436 -36.89 3.53 -2.71
N ARG A 437 -36.72 3.35 -1.41
CA ARG A 437 -37.71 2.66 -0.56
C ARG A 437 -39.01 3.42 -0.44
N MET A 438 -38.95 4.74 -0.24
CA MET A 438 -40.14 5.59 -0.17
C MET A 438 -40.94 5.54 -1.46
N ARG A 439 -40.27 5.60 -2.63
CA ARG A 439 -40.94 5.47 -3.94
C ARG A 439 -41.60 4.10 -4.12
N ALA A 440 -40.86 3.01 -3.83
CA ALA A 440 -41.38 1.66 -3.98
C ALA A 440 -42.56 1.37 -3.05
N ALA A 441 -42.51 1.82 -1.80
CA ALA A 441 -43.59 1.68 -0.81
C ALA A 441 -44.71 2.72 -0.97
N LYS A 442 -44.54 3.69 -1.88
CA LYS A 442 -45.46 4.86 -2.03
C LYS A 442 -45.67 5.63 -0.72
N THR A 443 -44.64 5.58 0.17
CA THR A 443 -44.70 6.25 1.46
C THR A 443 -44.46 7.74 1.30
N LYS A 444 -45.29 8.56 1.94
CA LYS A 444 -45.20 10.02 1.94
C LYS A 444 -44.80 10.62 3.30
N THR A 445 -44.64 9.79 4.31
CA THR A 445 -44.34 10.20 5.69
C THR A 445 -43.21 9.36 6.25
N LEU A 446 -42.29 9.98 6.97
CA LEU A 446 -41.22 9.35 7.72
C LEU A 446 -41.44 9.60 9.22
N VAL A 447 -41.20 8.59 10.05
CA VAL A 447 -41.19 8.71 11.51
C VAL A 447 -39.79 8.39 12.00
N ILE A 448 -39.20 9.26 12.82
CA ILE A 448 -37.85 9.11 13.33
C ILE A 448 -37.73 9.56 14.78
N GLY A 449 -37.04 8.79 15.63
CA GLY A 449 -36.67 9.17 16.99
C GLY A 449 -35.46 10.08 17.02
N ILE A 450 -35.55 11.22 17.72
CA ILE A 450 -34.45 12.19 17.83
C ILE A 450 -34.02 12.28 19.28
N SER A 451 -32.79 11.78 19.54
CA SER A 451 -32.17 11.81 20.89
C SER A 451 -31.38 13.11 21.14
N GLY A 452 -31.07 13.89 20.09
CA GLY A 452 -30.11 15.00 20.16
C GLY A 452 -28.62 14.56 20.04
N GLY A 453 -28.34 13.27 19.85
CA GLY A 453 -27.01 12.72 19.57
C GLY A 453 -26.67 12.75 18.07
N LEU A 454 -25.40 12.42 17.73
CA LEU A 454 -24.90 12.48 16.35
C LEU A 454 -25.63 11.51 15.41
N ASP A 455 -25.91 10.29 15.86
CA ASP A 455 -26.53 9.24 15.03
C ASP A 455 -27.93 9.64 14.58
N SER A 456 -28.78 10.09 15.54
CA SER A 456 -30.11 10.57 15.23
C SER A 456 -30.11 11.86 14.38
N THR A 457 -29.07 12.70 14.57
CA THR A 457 -28.88 13.90 13.74
C THR A 457 -28.55 13.51 12.29
N LEU A 458 -27.61 12.58 12.07
CA LEU A 458 -27.27 12.10 10.72
C LEU A 458 -28.51 11.46 10.05
N ALA A 459 -29.22 10.62 10.78
CA ALA A 459 -30.44 9.99 10.26
C ALA A 459 -31.50 11.01 9.88
N LEU A 460 -31.67 12.09 10.66
CA LEU A 460 -32.59 13.20 10.32
C LEU A 460 -32.13 13.94 9.06
N LEU A 461 -30.84 14.21 8.91
CA LEU A 461 -30.29 14.85 7.70
C LEU A 461 -30.59 14.00 6.45
N VAL A 462 -30.44 12.67 6.54
CA VAL A 462 -30.78 11.73 5.45
C VAL A 462 -32.29 11.83 5.13
N CYS A 463 -33.15 11.86 6.15
CA CYS A 463 -34.60 12.02 5.97
C CYS A 463 -34.96 13.35 5.29
N VAL A 464 -34.38 14.46 5.74
CA VAL A 464 -34.57 15.80 5.17
C VAL A 464 -34.19 15.82 3.69
N ARG A 465 -32.99 15.31 3.35
CA ARG A 465 -32.55 15.26 1.96
C ARG A 465 -33.42 14.36 1.08
N ALA A 466 -33.92 13.26 1.65
CA ALA A 466 -34.80 12.34 0.93
C ALA A 466 -36.14 12.97 0.60
N VAL A 467 -36.79 13.67 1.54
CA VAL A 467 -38.07 14.35 1.28
C VAL A 467 -37.88 15.53 0.33
N ASP A 468 -36.78 16.28 0.44
CA ASP A 468 -36.44 17.36 -0.51
C ASP A 468 -36.27 16.80 -1.94
N ARG A 469 -35.55 15.68 -2.12
CA ARG A 469 -35.42 15.01 -3.44
C ARG A 469 -36.74 14.48 -4.00
N LEU A 470 -37.68 14.13 -3.14
CA LEU A 470 -39.03 13.67 -3.51
C LEU A 470 -40.01 14.82 -3.66
N GLN A 471 -39.59 16.06 -3.46
CA GLN A 471 -40.44 17.27 -3.48
C GLN A 471 -41.60 17.18 -2.48
N LEU A 472 -41.39 16.48 -1.36
CA LEU A 472 -42.34 16.41 -0.25
C LEU A 472 -42.04 17.55 0.74
N PRO A 473 -43.07 18.05 1.46
CA PRO A 473 -42.84 19.05 2.49
C PRO A 473 -42.07 18.44 3.66
N ARG A 474 -41.19 19.20 4.30
CA ARG A 474 -40.40 18.73 5.45
C ARG A 474 -41.25 18.34 6.66
N SER A 475 -42.50 18.85 6.74
CA SER A 475 -43.52 18.39 7.70
C SER A 475 -43.95 16.93 7.50
N ALA A 476 -43.58 16.32 6.37
CA ALA A 476 -43.74 14.88 6.17
C ALA A 476 -42.80 14.04 7.06
N ILE A 477 -41.81 14.67 7.69
CA ILE A 477 -40.96 14.03 8.70
C ILE A 477 -41.58 14.28 10.07
N ILE A 478 -42.03 13.20 10.73
CA ILE A 478 -42.50 13.20 12.11
C ILE A 478 -41.33 12.86 13.01
N ALA A 479 -40.72 13.86 13.62
CA ALA A 479 -39.61 13.72 14.54
C ALA A 479 -40.10 13.51 15.96
N CYS A 480 -39.94 12.32 16.51
CA CYS A 480 -40.33 11.96 17.87
C CYS A 480 -39.19 12.17 18.86
N ILE A 481 -39.39 13.05 19.83
CA ILE A 481 -38.47 13.23 20.97
C ILE A 481 -39.05 12.44 22.15
N LEU A 482 -38.30 11.51 22.68
CA LEU A 482 -38.76 10.54 23.71
C LEU A 482 -37.97 10.74 25.00
N PRO A 483 -38.23 11.78 25.82
CA PRO A 483 -37.51 11.98 27.07
C PRO A 483 -37.81 10.84 28.05
N GLY A 484 -36.72 10.20 28.54
CA GLY A 484 -36.74 9.16 29.56
C GLY A 484 -35.88 9.55 30.77
N PHE A 485 -35.65 8.61 31.70
CA PHE A 485 -34.87 8.87 32.91
C PHE A 485 -33.41 9.27 32.67
N GLY A 486 -32.79 8.78 31.58
CA GLY A 486 -31.42 9.10 31.17
C GLY A 486 -31.28 10.32 30.25
N THR A 487 -32.37 11.03 29.95
CA THR A 487 -32.35 12.16 29.03
C THR A 487 -31.96 13.44 29.77
N GLY A 488 -30.76 13.96 29.47
CA GLY A 488 -30.28 15.23 30.01
C GLY A 488 -30.93 16.45 29.33
N GLU A 489 -31.05 17.56 30.05
CA GLU A 489 -31.62 18.81 29.52
C GLU A 489 -30.94 19.31 28.24
N ARG A 490 -29.62 19.20 28.19
CA ARG A 490 -28.80 19.59 27.02
C ARG A 490 -29.17 18.81 25.76
N THR A 491 -29.33 17.50 25.85
CA THR A 491 -29.66 16.66 24.68
C THR A 491 -31.11 16.87 24.25
N LEU A 492 -32.02 17.12 25.20
CA LEU A 492 -33.41 17.45 24.94
C LEU A 492 -33.53 18.80 24.18
N ASP A 493 -32.81 19.83 24.66
CA ASP A 493 -32.77 21.13 23.99
C ASP A 493 -32.17 21.01 22.58
N GLN A 494 -31.09 20.27 22.41
CA GLN A 494 -30.49 20.00 21.09
C GLN A 494 -31.49 19.32 20.14
N ALA A 495 -32.22 18.31 20.61
CA ALA A 495 -33.24 17.63 19.81
C ALA A 495 -34.35 18.57 19.36
N ARG A 496 -34.89 19.42 20.27
CA ARG A 496 -35.91 20.42 19.97
C ARG A 496 -35.44 21.47 18.93
N ARG A 497 -34.26 22.02 19.14
CA ARG A 497 -33.65 23.00 18.22
C ARG A 497 -33.39 22.41 16.84
N LEU A 498 -32.90 21.15 16.79
CA LEU A 498 -32.59 20.45 15.55
C LEU A 498 -33.87 20.24 14.70
N THR A 499 -34.93 19.70 15.31
CA THR A 499 -36.20 19.42 14.61
C THR A 499 -36.90 20.70 14.14
N ALA A 500 -36.85 21.76 14.93
CA ALA A 500 -37.35 23.08 14.56
C ALA A 500 -36.57 23.71 13.39
N ALA A 501 -35.23 23.62 13.42
CA ALA A 501 -34.36 24.18 12.38
C ALA A 501 -34.61 23.54 11.00
N PHE A 502 -34.99 22.26 10.96
CA PHE A 502 -35.29 21.56 9.71
C PHE A 502 -36.78 21.65 9.30
N GLY A 503 -37.63 22.23 10.10
CA GLY A 503 -39.05 22.36 9.79
C GLY A 503 -39.83 21.05 9.82
N CYS A 504 -39.39 20.11 10.65
CA CYS A 504 -40.04 18.82 10.84
C CYS A 504 -41.31 18.96 11.71
N GLN A 505 -42.27 18.06 11.56
CA GLN A 505 -43.36 17.91 12.51
C GLN A 505 -42.79 17.24 13.79
N THR A 506 -42.67 17.98 14.88
CA THR A 506 -42.13 17.47 16.14
C THR A 506 -43.20 16.91 17.06
N LYS A 507 -43.01 15.72 17.60
CA LYS A 507 -43.82 15.13 18.66
C LYS A 507 -42.91 14.81 19.85
N GLU A 508 -43.22 15.38 21.01
CA GLU A 508 -42.53 15.04 22.27
C GLU A 508 -43.43 14.12 23.09
N ILE A 509 -42.92 12.95 23.44
CA ILE A 509 -43.67 11.90 24.16
C ILE A 509 -42.81 11.49 25.34
N ASP A 510 -43.24 11.88 26.55
CA ASP A 510 -42.59 11.46 27.80
C ASP A 510 -42.82 9.96 28.02
N ILE A 511 -41.74 9.18 27.95
CA ILE A 511 -41.82 7.73 28.12
C ILE A 511 -41.66 7.27 29.58
N ARG A 512 -41.37 8.18 30.53
CA ARG A 512 -41.16 7.84 31.95
C ARG A 512 -42.38 7.16 32.60
N PRO A 513 -43.65 7.65 32.34
CA PRO A 513 -44.81 6.96 32.90
C PRO A 513 -44.97 5.51 32.45
N SER A 514 -44.70 5.23 31.14
CA SER A 514 -44.77 3.88 30.60
C SER A 514 -43.67 2.98 31.15
N CYS A 515 -42.46 3.52 31.33
CA CYS A 515 -41.35 2.77 31.98
C CYS A 515 -41.66 2.42 33.42
N MET A 516 -42.30 3.34 34.17
CA MET A 516 -42.70 3.08 35.57
C MET A 516 -43.78 2.00 35.68
N GLN A 517 -44.63 1.83 34.67
CA GLN A 517 -45.60 0.74 34.66
C GLN A 517 -45.00 -0.62 34.35
N MET A 518 -43.86 -0.65 33.70
CA MET A 518 -43.13 -1.91 33.39
C MET A 518 -42.23 -2.38 34.52
N LEU A 519 -41.77 -1.48 35.37
CA LEU A 519 -40.98 -1.76 36.59
C LEU A 519 -41.87 -2.15 37.76
#